data_b0dce450cbaec314827d24b1f88da5da
#
_entry.id   b0dce450cbaec314827d24b1f88da5da
#
_cell.length_a   1.000
_cell.length_b   1.000
_cell.length_c   1.000
_cell.angle_alpha   90.00
_cell.angle_beta   90.00
_cell.angle_gamma   90.00
#
_symmetry.space_group_name_H-M   'P 1'
#
loop_
_entity.id
_entity.type
_entity.pdbx_description
1 polymer ?
#
loop_
_entity_poly.entity_id
_entity_poly.type
_entity_poly.pdbx_seq_one_letter_code
_entity_poly.pdbx_strand_id
1 'polypeptide(L)'
;ACVLKGSSEAEQSNRAAIRIIQQVLKKNGLPAAVVTLLPSERETVQELFTATQYVDVLIPRGSDGLIRYVRQNSLVPVIETGAGVCHVYVEKKADINKAVNITVNAKVSRPSVCNAMDALLVDQSIAAAFLKKLQPALGQYQVEIFADAAAYKILKGYPHLRRATLADFGREFLDLKCAVKVVKDSAEAVDHIRKYSTRHSEAIVTEDKKQAEYFLHEVDAAAVYHNASTRFTDGEEFGLGAEIGISTQKLHARGPFALEKLVTEKWVIRGNGQVR
;
A
#
# COMPACT_ATOMS: atom_id res chain seq x y z
N ALA A 1 -6.89 18.80 16.84
CA ALA A 1 -7.87 19.29 15.86
C ALA A 1 -7.54 18.71 14.49
N CYS A 2 -8.54 18.61 13.63
CA CYS A 2 -8.40 18.07 12.28
C CYS A 2 -9.01 19.05 11.28
N VAL A 3 -8.24 19.38 10.23
CA VAL A 3 -8.68 20.19 9.11
C VAL A 3 -8.81 19.28 7.89
N LEU A 4 -9.97 19.25 7.27
CA LEU A 4 -10.29 18.42 6.12
C LEU A 4 -10.47 19.25 4.86
N LYS A 5 -9.92 18.82 3.76
CA LYS A 5 -10.12 19.39 2.43
C LYS A 5 -10.58 18.28 1.48
N GLY A 6 -11.82 18.35 1.05
CA GLY A 6 -12.40 17.40 0.11
C GLY A 6 -12.26 17.82 -1.35
N SER A 7 -12.70 16.92 -2.27
CA SER A 7 -12.85 17.27 -3.69
C SER A 7 -14.14 18.07 -3.91
N SER A 8 -14.18 18.87 -4.97
CA SER A 8 -15.38 19.60 -5.40
C SER A 8 -16.54 18.67 -5.75
N GLU A 9 -16.26 17.51 -6.32
CA GLU A 9 -17.25 16.51 -6.67
C GLU A 9 -18.02 15.95 -5.46
N ALA A 10 -17.35 15.83 -4.30
CA ALA A 10 -17.92 15.33 -3.06
C ALA A 10 -18.32 16.43 -2.06
N GLU A 11 -18.33 17.69 -2.47
CA GLU A 11 -18.49 18.82 -1.54
C GLU A 11 -19.78 18.74 -0.70
N GLN A 12 -20.93 18.42 -1.32
CA GLN A 12 -22.20 18.32 -0.59
C GLN A 12 -22.19 17.20 0.45
N SER A 13 -21.63 16.04 0.09
CA SER A 13 -21.48 14.90 1.00
C SER A 13 -20.53 15.24 2.15
N ASN A 14 -19.42 15.90 1.85
CA ASN A 14 -18.44 16.32 2.87
C ASN A 14 -19.08 17.33 3.84
N ARG A 15 -19.79 18.33 3.34
CA ARG A 15 -20.52 19.31 4.18
C ARG A 15 -21.57 18.63 5.06
N ALA A 16 -22.33 17.66 4.53
CA ALA A 16 -23.32 16.93 5.31
C ALA A 16 -22.67 16.12 6.43
N ALA A 17 -21.60 15.37 6.12
CA ALA A 17 -20.86 14.56 7.09
C ALA A 17 -20.27 15.42 8.22
N ILE A 18 -19.60 16.52 7.87
CA ILE A 18 -19.00 17.44 8.85
C ILE A 18 -20.05 18.09 9.75
N ARG A 19 -21.20 18.46 9.21
CA ARG A 19 -22.32 19.02 9.99
C ARG A 19 -22.77 18.02 11.08
N ILE A 20 -22.90 16.75 10.74
CA ILE A 20 -23.29 15.69 11.70
C ILE A 20 -22.21 15.54 12.78
N ILE A 21 -20.93 15.45 12.39
CA ILE A 21 -19.81 15.34 13.32
C ILE A 21 -19.81 16.53 14.29
N GLN A 22 -19.93 17.76 13.77
CA GLN A 22 -19.93 18.98 14.59
C GLN A 22 -21.14 19.06 15.52
N GLN A 23 -22.30 18.55 15.12
CA GLN A 23 -23.47 18.43 16.01
C GLN A 23 -23.21 17.47 17.18
N VAL A 24 -22.60 16.32 16.88
CA VAL A 24 -22.22 15.33 17.92
C VAL A 24 -21.17 15.91 18.87
N LEU A 25 -20.16 16.59 18.36
CA LEU A 25 -19.14 17.28 19.17
C LEU A 25 -19.80 18.27 20.14
N LYS A 26 -20.66 19.17 19.63
CA LYS A 26 -21.38 20.14 20.47
C LYS A 26 -22.25 19.45 21.53
N LYS A 27 -22.97 18.38 21.18
CA LYS A 27 -23.81 17.63 22.12
C LYS A 27 -22.98 17.01 23.26
N ASN A 28 -21.72 16.71 23.03
CA ASN A 28 -20.79 16.16 24.02
C ASN A 28 -19.89 17.23 24.68
N GLY A 29 -20.22 18.51 24.56
CA GLY A 29 -19.47 19.60 25.19
C GLY A 29 -18.12 19.91 24.55
N LEU A 30 -17.88 19.45 23.32
CA LEU A 30 -16.64 19.68 22.59
C LEU A 30 -16.82 20.81 21.55
N PRO A 31 -15.79 21.65 21.31
CA PRO A 31 -15.86 22.68 20.29
C PRO A 31 -16.05 22.10 18.89
N ALA A 32 -16.96 22.64 18.12
CA ALA A 32 -17.19 22.21 16.72
C ALA A 32 -15.94 22.36 15.84
N ALA A 33 -15.09 23.34 16.15
CA ALA A 33 -13.84 23.62 15.43
C ALA A 33 -12.78 22.51 15.56
N VAL A 34 -12.98 21.50 16.43
CA VAL A 34 -12.11 20.31 16.48
C VAL A 34 -12.04 19.60 15.13
N VAL A 35 -13.12 19.67 14.34
CA VAL A 35 -13.14 19.20 12.94
C VAL A 35 -13.66 20.32 12.05
N THR A 36 -12.82 20.78 11.15
CA THR A 36 -13.12 21.89 10.21
C THR A 36 -12.99 21.41 8.77
N LEU A 37 -13.98 21.71 7.94
CA LEU A 37 -13.93 21.50 6.49
C LEU A 37 -13.53 22.79 5.80
N LEU A 38 -12.45 22.74 5.05
CA LEU A 38 -12.02 23.85 4.19
C LEU A 38 -12.81 23.90 2.88
N PRO A 39 -12.85 25.06 2.23
CA PRO A 39 -13.37 25.21 0.89
C PRO A 39 -12.69 24.24 -0.09
N SER A 40 -13.41 23.85 -1.16
CA SER A 40 -12.95 22.85 -2.13
C SER A 40 -11.99 23.41 -3.19
N GLU A 41 -11.78 24.73 -3.25
CA GLU A 41 -10.93 25.41 -4.20
C GLU A 41 -9.46 24.99 -4.09
N ARG A 42 -8.74 25.06 -5.21
CA ARG A 42 -7.33 24.62 -5.27
C ARG A 42 -6.39 25.57 -4.52
N GLU A 43 -6.71 26.83 -4.49
CA GLU A 43 -5.96 27.89 -3.79
C GLU A 43 -5.81 27.57 -2.30
N THR A 44 -6.86 27.04 -1.68
CA THR A 44 -6.88 26.64 -0.26
C THR A 44 -5.81 25.57 0.05
N VAL A 45 -5.47 24.72 -0.91
CA VAL A 45 -4.41 23.70 -0.73
C VAL A 45 -3.03 24.36 -0.66
N GLN A 46 -2.81 25.41 -1.46
CA GLN A 46 -1.53 26.14 -1.48
C GLN A 46 -1.29 26.89 -0.17
N GLU A 47 -2.34 27.48 0.41
CA GLU A 47 -2.28 28.13 1.73
C GLU A 47 -1.87 27.14 2.83
N LEU A 48 -2.34 25.89 2.77
CA LEU A 48 -1.97 24.86 3.72
C LEU A 48 -0.47 24.50 3.65
N PHE A 49 0.17 24.60 2.48
CA PHE A 49 1.58 24.21 2.34
C PHE A 49 2.54 25.09 3.16
N THR A 50 2.15 26.30 3.44
CA THR A 50 2.95 27.27 4.21
C THR A 50 2.43 27.52 5.62
N ALA A 51 1.33 26.88 6.01
CA ALA A 51 0.65 27.10 7.29
C ALA A 51 1.35 26.42 8.48
N THR A 52 2.68 26.48 8.55
CA THR A 52 3.51 25.79 9.57
C THR A 52 3.24 26.25 11.01
N GLN A 53 2.61 27.40 11.21
CA GLN A 53 2.19 27.86 12.55
C GLN A 53 0.92 27.19 13.05
N TYR A 54 0.13 26.57 12.18
CA TYR A 54 -1.22 26.06 12.48
C TYR A 54 -1.40 24.58 12.14
N VAL A 55 -0.56 24.04 11.26
CA VAL A 55 -0.66 22.67 10.75
C VAL A 55 0.62 21.92 11.04
N ASP A 56 0.53 20.87 11.83
CA ASP A 56 1.67 20.03 12.22
C ASP A 56 2.03 19.00 11.15
N VAL A 57 1.02 18.48 10.42
CA VAL A 57 1.21 17.44 9.40
C VAL A 57 0.13 17.49 8.33
N LEU A 58 0.51 17.23 7.08
CA LEU A 58 -0.40 17.02 5.96
C LEU A 58 -0.44 15.54 5.58
N ILE A 59 -1.64 15.03 5.32
CA ILE A 59 -1.86 13.65 4.87
C ILE A 59 -2.63 13.69 3.56
N PRO A 60 -1.95 13.83 2.41
CA PRO A 60 -2.61 13.89 1.11
C PRO A 60 -3.21 12.52 0.75
N ARG A 61 -4.42 12.57 0.21
CA ARG A 61 -5.14 11.41 -0.33
C ARG A 61 -5.55 11.72 -1.76
N GLY A 62 -5.25 10.81 -2.69
CA GLY A 62 -5.60 10.99 -4.10
C GLY A 62 -4.61 10.34 -5.05
N SER A 63 -4.49 10.87 -6.27
CA SER A 63 -3.57 10.35 -7.27
C SER A 63 -2.09 10.52 -6.85
N ASP A 64 -1.23 9.65 -7.35
CA ASP A 64 0.22 9.74 -7.15
C ASP A 64 0.81 11.13 -7.54
N GLY A 65 0.28 11.73 -8.61
CA GLY A 65 0.65 13.09 -9.02
C GLY A 65 0.32 14.15 -7.96
N LEU A 66 -0.86 14.06 -7.32
CA LEU A 66 -1.24 14.96 -6.24
C LEU A 66 -0.34 14.77 -5.02
N ILE A 67 -0.11 13.52 -4.61
CA ILE A 67 0.70 13.21 -3.45
C ILE A 67 2.13 13.73 -3.64
N ARG A 68 2.74 13.48 -4.81
CA ARG A 68 4.06 14.03 -5.16
C ARG A 68 4.08 15.56 -5.17
N TYR A 69 3.04 16.18 -5.71
CA TYR A 69 2.94 17.64 -5.74
C TYR A 69 2.90 18.23 -4.32
N VAL A 70 2.09 17.67 -3.43
CA VAL A 70 2.02 18.11 -2.02
C VAL A 70 3.38 17.94 -1.35
N ARG A 71 4.03 16.79 -1.48
CA ARG A 71 5.34 16.52 -0.90
C ARG A 71 6.43 17.49 -1.35
N GLN A 72 6.42 17.86 -2.63
CA GLN A 72 7.46 18.71 -3.21
C GLN A 72 7.27 20.19 -2.88
N ASN A 73 6.05 20.63 -2.57
CA ASN A 73 5.72 22.05 -2.40
C ASN A 73 5.36 22.46 -0.96
N SER A 74 5.12 21.47 -0.07
CA SER A 74 4.76 21.78 1.32
C SER A 74 5.99 22.01 2.20
N LEU A 75 5.93 23.08 3.01
CA LEU A 75 6.81 23.33 4.14
C LEU A 75 6.32 22.60 5.40
N VAL A 76 5.04 22.23 5.46
CA VAL A 76 4.47 21.39 6.52
C VAL A 76 4.90 19.94 6.27
N PRO A 77 5.32 19.18 7.29
CA PRO A 77 5.61 17.75 7.17
C PRO A 77 4.48 16.97 6.49
N VAL A 78 4.82 16.03 5.61
CA VAL A 78 3.85 15.27 4.83
C VAL A 78 3.98 13.78 5.11
N ILE A 79 2.89 13.13 5.49
CA ILE A 79 2.79 11.65 5.52
C ILE A 79 2.13 11.20 4.22
N GLU A 80 2.93 10.59 3.35
CA GLU A 80 2.45 10.08 2.06
C GLU A 80 1.72 8.75 2.24
N THR A 81 0.58 8.62 1.56
CA THR A 81 -0.07 7.34 1.30
C THR A 81 0.16 7.03 -0.17
N GLY A 82 1.24 6.30 -0.45
CA GLY A 82 1.71 6.09 -1.82
C GLY A 82 0.95 5.02 -2.60
N ALA A 83 1.20 4.98 -3.91
CA ALA A 83 0.79 3.88 -4.78
C ALA A 83 1.42 2.56 -4.33
N GLY A 84 0.70 1.46 -4.50
CA GLY A 84 1.15 0.13 -4.09
C GLY A 84 1.49 -0.76 -5.29
N VAL A 85 2.76 -0.82 -5.72
CA VAL A 85 3.21 -1.90 -6.61
C VAL A 85 3.72 -3.05 -5.75
N CYS A 86 2.84 -4.03 -5.48
CA CYS A 86 3.08 -5.12 -4.56
C CYS A 86 3.48 -6.41 -5.29
N HIS A 87 4.42 -7.17 -4.70
CA HIS A 87 4.91 -8.41 -5.29
C HIS A 87 4.54 -9.63 -4.45
N VAL A 88 4.30 -10.75 -5.12
CA VAL A 88 4.32 -12.08 -4.53
C VAL A 88 5.42 -12.87 -5.22
N TYR A 89 6.37 -13.38 -4.45
CA TYR A 89 7.43 -14.26 -4.94
C TYR A 89 7.16 -15.71 -4.53
N VAL A 90 7.05 -16.59 -5.52
CA VAL A 90 6.88 -18.04 -5.31
C VAL A 90 8.24 -18.72 -5.49
N GLU A 91 8.85 -19.08 -4.36
CA GLU A 91 10.17 -19.71 -4.27
C GLU A 91 10.08 -21.20 -4.61
N LYS A 92 11.18 -21.80 -5.04
CA LYS A 92 11.26 -23.21 -5.53
C LYS A 92 10.74 -24.27 -4.56
N LYS A 93 10.79 -24.03 -3.25
CA LYS A 93 10.25 -24.92 -2.21
C LYS A 93 8.86 -24.51 -1.72
N ALA A 94 8.13 -23.69 -2.49
CA ALA A 94 6.76 -23.35 -2.16
C ALA A 94 5.83 -24.55 -2.27
N ASP A 95 4.90 -24.68 -1.33
CA ASP A 95 3.70 -25.51 -1.55
C ASP A 95 2.86 -24.87 -2.65
N ILE A 96 2.66 -25.59 -3.76
CA ILE A 96 1.98 -25.05 -4.95
C ILE A 96 0.52 -24.70 -4.64
N ASN A 97 -0.19 -25.45 -3.82
CA ASN A 97 -1.58 -25.16 -3.48
C ASN A 97 -1.67 -23.87 -2.65
N LYS A 98 -0.82 -23.75 -1.64
CA LYS A 98 -0.69 -22.55 -0.82
C LYS A 98 -0.34 -21.32 -1.69
N ALA A 99 0.63 -21.47 -2.59
CA ALA A 99 1.05 -20.41 -3.51
C ALA A 99 -0.08 -19.95 -4.44
N VAL A 100 -0.86 -20.87 -4.99
CA VAL A 100 -2.04 -20.52 -5.82
C VAL A 100 -3.06 -19.76 -5.00
N ASN A 101 -3.42 -20.24 -3.81
CA ASN A 101 -4.42 -19.58 -2.96
C ASN A 101 -3.98 -18.15 -2.56
N ILE A 102 -2.72 -17.98 -2.15
CA ILE A 102 -2.16 -16.67 -1.79
C ILE A 102 -2.17 -15.74 -3.00
N THR A 103 -1.68 -16.19 -4.16
CA THR A 103 -1.60 -15.38 -5.38
C THR A 103 -2.98 -14.96 -5.86
N VAL A 104 -3.95 -15.87 -5.91
CA VAL A 104 -5.33 -15.57 -6.30
C VAL A 104 -5.92 -14.56 -5.32
N ASN A 105 -5.85 -14.82 -4.02
CA ASN A 105 -6.35 -13.86 -3.01
C ASN A 105 -5.71 -12.48 -3.15
N ALA A 106 -4.38 -12.42 -3.30
CA ALA A 106 -3.63 -11.17 -3.40
C ALA A 106 -4.05 -10.33 -4.62
N LYS A 107 -4.49 -10.96 -5.74
CA LYS A 107 -4.90 -10.22 -6.94
C LYS A 107 -6.40 -9.97 -7.01
N VAL A 108 -7.25 -10.97 -6.69
CA VAL A 108 -8.66 -10.92 -7.09
C VAL A 108 -9.61 -10.47 -5.99
N SER A 109 -9.23 -10.56 -4.72
CA SER A 109 -10.13 -10.23 -3.60
C SER A 109 -10.57 -8.76 -3.62
N ARG A 110 -9.69 -7.85 -4.01
CA ARG A 110 -9.97 -6.42 -4.21
C ARG A 110 -8.88 -5.78 -5.08
N PRO A 111 -8.98 -5.86 -6.41
CA PRO A 111 -7.88 -5.50 -7.32
C PRO A 111 -7.55 -4.00 -7.36
N SER A 112 -8.49 -3.13 -6.94
CA SER A 112 -8.36 -1.66 -7.01
C SER A 112 -7.75 -1.01 -5.77
N VAL A 113 -7.13 -1.78 -4.86
CA VAL A 113 -6.49 -1.25 -3.65
C VAL A 113 -4.98 -1.41 -3.69
N CYS A 114 -4.28 -0.52 -2.98
CA CYS A 114 -2.81 -0.39 -2.99
C CYS A 114 -2.03 -1.63 -2.50
N ASN A 115 -2.65 -2.55 -1.75
CA ASN A 115 -2.02 -3.78 -1.30
C ASN A 115 -2.37 -5.01 -2.17
N ALA A 116 -3.10 -4.82 -3.29
CA ALA A 116 -3.31 -5.88 -4.27
C ALA A 116 -1.99 -6.22 -4.98
N MET A 117 -1.78 -7.49 -5.30
CA MET A 117 -0.60 -7.91 -6.05
C MET A 117 -0.61 -7.36 -7.48
N ASP A 118 0.45 -6.67 -7.89
CA ASP A 118 0.65 -6.22 -9.27
C ASP A 118 1.71 -7.02 -10.02
N ALA A 119 2.70 -7.56 -9.30
CA ALA A 119 3.73 -8.38 -9.91
C ALA A 119 3.87 -9.74 -9.19
N LEU A 120 3.88 -10.80 -9.99
CA LEU A 120 4.14 -12.16 -9.56
C LEU A 120 5.51 -12.60 -10.05
N LEU A 121 6.40 -12.92 -9.12
CA LEU A 121 7.72 -13.47 -9.39
C LEU A 121 7.71 -14.96 -9.11
N VAL A 122 8.26 -15.77 -10.00
CA VAL A 122 8.24 -17.24 -9.86
C VAL A 122 9.62 -17.80 -10.11
N ASP A 123 10.14 -18.60 -9.16
CA ASP A 123 11.39 -19.32 -9.34
C ASP A 123 11.31 -20.23 -10.57
N GLN A 124 12.35 -20.20 -11.40
CA GLN A 124 12.40 -20.93 -12.67
C GLN A 124 12.18 -22.45 -12.53
N SER A 125 12.60 -23.03 -11.41
CA SER A 125 12.52 -24.47 -11.18
C SER A 125 11.09 -24.99 -10.92
N ILE A 126 10.21 -24.12 -10.41
CA ILE A 126 8.80 -24.43 -10.08
C ILE A 126 7.81 -23.78 -11.07
N ALA A 127 8.29 -22.86 -11.92
CA ALA A 127 7.44 -22.02 -12.76
C ALA A 127 6.45 -22.78 -13.63
N ALA A 128 6.89 -23.87 -14.29
CA ALA A 128 6.01 -24.63 -15.16
C ALA A 128 4.87 -25.31 -14.40
N ALA A 129 5.16 -25.91 -13.24
CA ALA A 129 4.16 -26.60 -12.42
C ALA A 129 3.19 -25.58 -11.79
N PHE A 130 3.72 -24.53 -11.21
CA PHE A 130 2.93 -23.51 -10.52
C PHE A 130 2.03 -22.72 -11.49
N LEU A 131 2.59 -22.15 -12.59
CA LEU A 131 1.83 -21.32 -13.52
C LEU A 131 0.73 -22.11 -14.23
N LYS A 132 0.95 -23.38 -14.58
CA LYS A 132 -0.10 -24.25 -15.15
C LYS A 132 -1.26 -24.45 -14.17
N LYS A 133 -0.97 -24.54 -12.86
CA LYS A 133 -2.01 -24.67 -11.84
C LYS A 133 -2.70 -23.36 -11.50
N LEU A 134 -1.98 -22.26 -11.56
CA LEU A 134 -2.51 -20.91 -11.33
C LEU A 134 -3.43 -20.44 -12.47
N GLN A 135 -3.10 -20.81 -13.71
CA GLN A 135 -3.81 -20.35 -14.93
C GLN A 135 -5.34 -20.52 -14.85
N PRO A 136 -5.92 -21.70 -14.55
CA PRO A 136 -7.37 -21.84 -14.48
C PRO A 136 -7.98 -21.05 -13.32
N ALA A 137 -7.28 -20.86 -12.21
CA ALA A 137 -7.77 -20.09 -11.07
C ALA A 137 -7.88 -18.60 -11.36
N LEU A 138 -6.88 -18.01 -12.03
CA LEU A 138 -6.95 -16.61 -12.51
C LEU A 138 -7.92 -16.46 -13.68
N GLY A 139 -8.09 -17.50 -14.50
CA GLY A 139 -9.00 -17.53 -15.63
C GLY A 139 -10.47 -17.36 -15.23
N GLN A 140 -10.88 -17.86 -14.07
CA GLN A 140 -12.23 -17.67 -13.52
C GLN A 140 -12.59 -16.20 -13.32
N TYR A 141 -11.58 -15.36 -13.08
CA TYR A 141 -11.70 -13.91 -12.86
C TYR A 141 -11.27 -13.09 -14.08
N GLN A 142 -10.94 -13.75 -15.20
CA GLN A 142 -10.49 -13.10 -16.44
C GLN A 142 -9.28 -12.17 -16.22
N VAL A 143 -8.36 -12.51 -15.31
CA VAL A 143 -7.19 -11.68 -15.01
C VAL A 143 -6.30 -11.56 -16.24
N GLU A 144 -6.01 -10.35 -16.70
CA GLU A 144 -5.07 -10.10 -17.79
C GLU A 144 -3.64 -10.21 -17.29
N ILE A 145 -2.86 -11.09 -17.89
CA ILE A 145 -1.48 -11.40 -17.48
C ILE A 145 -0.48 -10.81 -18.47
N PHE A 146 0.38 -9.92 -17.97
CA PHE A 146 1.55 -9.39 -18.69
C PHE A 146 2.77 -10.23 -18.33
N ALA A 147 3.17 -11.14 -19.23
CA ALA A 147 4.18 -12.14 -18.94
C ALA A 147 5.53 -11.83 -19.61
N ASP A 148 6.63 -12.07 -18.91
CA ASP A 148 7.96 -12.10 -19.52
C ASP A 148 8.09 -13.25 -20.54
N ALA A 149 9.20 -13.34 -21.23
CA ALA A 149 9.38 -14.33 -22.30
C ALA A 149 9.27 -15.78 -21.79
N ALA A 150 9.71 -16.07 -20.58
CA ALA A 150 9.67 -17.40 -20.01
C ALA A 150 8.26 -17.78 -19.53
N ALA A 151 7.62 -16.90 -18.74
CA ALA A 151 6.24 -17.09 -18.31
C ALA A 151 5.26 -17.14 -19.49
N TYR A 152 5.47 -16.31 -20.52
CA TYR A 152 4.65 -16.30 -21.73
C TYR A 152 4.62 -17.65 -22.45
N LYS A 153 5.78 -18.33 -22.56
CA LYS A 153 5.87 -19.66 -23.16
C LYS A 153 5.07 -20.70 -22.35
N ILE A 154 5.12 -20.62 -21.02
CA ILE A 154 4.42 -21.56 -20.11
C ILE A 154 2.91 -21.33 -20.18
N LEU A 155 2.48 -20.07 -20.23
CA LEU A 155 1.07 -19.67 -20.21
C LEU A 155 0.44 -19.62 -21.62
N LYS A 156 1.15 -20.07 -22.65
CA LYS A 156 0.63 -20.09 -24.03
C LYS A 156 -0.74 -20.78 -24.09
N GLY A 157 -1.74 -20.08 -24.66
CA GLY A 157 -3.13 -20.55 -24.72
C GLY A 157 -4.04 -19.96 -23.65
N TYR A 158 -3.51 -19.20 -22.69
CA TYR A 158 -4.34 -18.42 -21.77
C TYR A 158 -5.00 -17.25 -22.52
N PRO A 159 -6.36 -17.08 -22.43
CA PRO A 159 -7.07 -16.10 -23.28
C PRO A 159 -6.66 -14.65 -23.06
N HIS A 160 -6.30 -14.29 -21.82
CA HIS A 160 -5.98 -12.91 -21.42
C HIS A 160 -4.47 -12.72 -21.22
N LEU A 161 -3.64 -13.33 -22.11
CA LEU A 161 -2.18 -13.25 -22.03
C LEU A 161 -1.63 -12.15 -22.93
N ARG A 162 -0.75 -11.33 -22.36
CA ARG A 162 0.03 -10.28 -23.05
C ARG A 162 1.52 -10.48 -22.83
N ARG A 163 2.35 -9.93 -23.72
CA ARG A 163 3.79 -9.81 -23.48
C ARG A 163 4.04 -8.60 -22.59
N ALA A 164 4.78 -8.80 -21.51
CA ALA A 164 5.20 -7.70 -20.64
C ALA A 164 6.25 -6.82 -21.31
N THR A 165 6.18 -5.54 -21.04
CA THR A 165 7.25 -4.56 -21.21
C THR A 165 7.91 -4.29 -19.86
N LEU A 166 9.07 -3.61 -19.84
CA LEU A 166 9.73 -3.24 -18.58
C LEU A 166 8.86 -2.33 -17.69
N ALA A 167 8.01 -1.51 -18.30
CA ALA A 167 7.10 -0.61 -17.60
C ALA A 167 5.99 -1.34 -16.81
N ASP A 168 5.58 -2.51 -17.29
CA ASP A 168 4.50 -3.28 -16.65
C ASP A 168 4.91 -3.84 -15.27
N PHE A 169 6.21 -4.04 -15.02
CA PHE A 169 6.71 -4.55 -13.73
C PHE A 169 6.70 -3.52 -12.60
N GLY A 170 6.68 -2.22 -12.93
CA GLY A 170 6.58 -1.14 -11.96
C GLY A 170 5.24 -0.39 -11.98
N ARG A 171 4.21 -1.02 -12.57
CA ARG A 171 2.90 -0.42 -12.75
C ARG A 171 1.93 -0.90 -11.67
N GLU A 172 1.29 0.04 -10.98
CA GLU A 172 0.09 -0.22 -10.20
C GLU A 172 -1.10 -0.35 -11.17
N PHE A 173 -1.66 -1.55 -11.29
CA PHE A 173 -2.72 -1.80 -12.28
C PHE A 173 -4.10 -1.35 -11.81
N LEU A 174 -4.39 -1.44 -10.51
CA LEU A 174 -5.69 -1.13 -9.90
C LEU A 174 -6.88 -1.88 -10.56
N ASP A 175 -6.60 -3.03 -11.15
CA ASP A 175 -7.53 -3.80 -11.97
C ASP A 175 -7.20 -5.30 -11.88
N LEU A 176 -8.02 -6.15 -12.48
CA LEU A 176 -7.76 -7.59 -12.66
C LEU A 176 -6.65 -7.81 -13.70
N LYS A 177 -5.48 -7.23 -13.42
CA LYS A 177 -4.26 -7.29 -14.24
C LYS A 177 -3.05 -7.50 -13.37
N CYS A 178 -2.07 -8.28 -13.85
CA CYS A 178 -0.79 -8.41 -13.16
C CYS A 178 0.34 -8.72 -14.15
N ALA A 179 1.56 -8.31 -13.77
CA ALA A 179 2.78 -8.74 -14.45
C ALA A 179 3.26 -10.08 -13.87
N VAL A 180 3.84 -10.94 -14.70
CA VAL A 180 4.42 -12.22 -14.28
C VAL A 180 5.83 -12.34 -14.84
N LYS A 181 6.80 -12.58 -13.96
CA LYS A 181 8.20 -12.80 -14.33
C LYS A 181 8.74 -14.08 -13.72
N VAL A 182 9.44 -14.86 -14.53
CA VAL A 182 10.25 -15.98 -14.05
C VAL A 182 11.63 -15.46 -13.65
N VAL A 183 12.03 -15.76 -12.43
CA VAL A 183 13.32 -15.37 -11.87
C VAL A 183 14.18 -16.59 -11.61
N LYS A 184 15.51 -16.42 -11.63
CA LYS A 184 16.46 -17.48 -11.43
C LYS A 184 16.44 -18.04 -9.98
N ASP A 185 16.37 -17.13 -9.03
CA ASP A 185 16.49 -17.42 -7.59
C ASP A 185 15.96 -16.25 -6.74
N SER A 186 16.06 -16.41 -5.41
CA SER A 186 15.62 -15.37 -4.46
C SER A 186 16.41 -14.08 -4.56
N ALA A 187 17.68 -14.11 -4.97
CA ALA A 187 18.48 -12.91 -5.13
C ALA A 187 17.94 -12.06 -6.29
N GLU A 188 17.66 -12.67 -7.44
CA GLU A 188 17.05 -11.95 -8.58
C GLU A 188 15.64 -11.44 -8.22
N ALA A 189 14.87 -12.19 -7.43
CA ALA A 189 13.56 -11.72 -6.96
C ALA A 189 13.68 -10.47 -6.09
N VAL A 190 14.62 -10.46 -5.13
CA VAL A 190 14.88 -9.29 -4.27
C VAL A 190 15.37 -8.09 -5.09
N ASP A 191 16.27 -8.30 -6.06
CA ASP A 191 16.75 -7.23 -6.94
C ASP A 191 15.64 -6.66 -7.83
N HIS A 192 14.74 -7.51 -8.31
CA HIS A 192 13.54 -7.07 -9.02
C HIS A 192 12.64 -6.20 -8.15
N ILE A 193 12.35 -6.64 -6.92
CA ILE A 193 11.55 -5.89 -5.96
C ILE A 193 12.22 -4.55 -5.63
N ARG A 194 13.53 -4.51 -5.37
CA ARG A 194 14.27 -3.26 -5.14
C ARG A 194 14.09 -2.25 -6.26
N LYS A 195 14.01 -2.73 -7.50
CA LYS A 195 13.91 -1.88 -8.69
C LYS A 195 12.50 -1.37 -8.97
N TYR A 196 11.48 -2.19 -8.76
CA TYR A 196 10.14 -1.94 -9.27
C TYR A 196 9.08 -1.69 -8.18
N SER A 197 9.35 -2.09 -6.94
CA SER A 197 8.43 -1.90 -5.82
C SER A 197 8.31 -0.44 -5.40
N THR A 198 7.13 -0.08 -4.95
CA THR A 198 6.89 1.17 -4.19
C THR A 198 7.17 1.01 -2.70
N ARG A 199 7.66 -0.16 -2.26
CA ARG A 199 7.95 -0.51 -0.86
C ARG A 199 6.70 -0.59 0.01
N HIS A 200 5.60 -1.02 -0.58
CA HIS A 200 4.32 -1.12 0.13
C HIS A 200 4.18 -2.48 0.82
N SER A 201 3.95 -3.55 0.07
CA SER A 201 3.67 -4.88 0.61
C SER A 201 4.28 -5.96 -0.29
N GLU A 202 5.16 -6.78 0.29
CA GLU A 202 5.91 -7.79 -0.45
C GLU A 202 5.76 -9.15 0.24
N ALA A 203 5.54 -10.20 -0.53
CA ALA A 203 5.35 -11.54 0.03
C ALA A 203 6.27 -12.57 -0.62
N ILE A 204 6.77 -13.51 0.19
CA ILE A 204 7.38 -14.75 -0.28
C ILE A 204 6.50 -15.94 0.10
N VAL A 205 6.36 -16.88 -0.82
CA VAL A 205 5.75 -18.19 -0.54
C VAL A 205 6.84 -19.27 -0.64
N THR A 206 7.15 -19.91 0.47
CA THR A 206 8.17 -20.96 0.58
C THR A 206 8.00 -21.78 1.84
N GLU A 207 8.42 -23.06 1.80
CA GLU A 207 8.57 -23.90 3.00
C GLU A 207 10.02 -23.91 3.52
N ASP A 208 10.95 -23.23 2.83
CA ASP A 208 12.33 -23.08 3.28
C ASP A 208 12.47 -21.89 4.24
N LYS A 209 12.62 -22.17 5.53
CA LYS A 209 12.79 -21.15 6.57
C LYS A 209 13.98 -20.22 6.32
N LYS A 210 15.09 -20.72 5.74
CA LYS A 210 16.26 -19.88 5.46
C LYS A 210 15.97 -18.89 4.34
N GLN A 211 15.24 -19.30 3.30
CA GLN A 211 14.82 -18.42 2.23
C GLN A 211 13.77 -17.40 2.70
N ALA A 212 12.88 -17.83 3.59
CA ALA A 212 11.92 -16.92 4.21
C ALA A 212 12.63 -15.80 5.01
N GLU A 213 13.53 -16.17 5.93
CA GLU A 213 14.28 -15.20 6.72
C GLU A 213 15.17 -14.28 5.86
N TYR A 214 15.83 -14.83 4.83
CA TYR A 214 16.57 -14.03 3.86
C TYR A 214 15.68 -12.97 3.20
N PHE A 215 14.51 -13.36 2.70
CA PHE A 215 13.58 -12.44 2.05
C PHE A 215 13.04 -11.39 3.03
N LEU A 216 12.63 -11.80 4.22
CA LEU A 216 12.10 -10.90 5.26
C LEU A 216 13.13 -9.85 5.69
N HIS A 217 14.42 -10.20 5.69
CA HIS A 217 15.51 -9.30 6.04
C HIS A 217 15.92 -8.36 4.89
N GLU A 218 16.02 -8.89 3.66
CA GLU A 218 16.56 -8.15 2.52
C GLU A 218 15.55 -7.21 1.86
N VAL A 219 14.24 -7.47 2.00
CA VAL A 219 13.20 -6.66 1.36
C VAL A 219 12.81 -5.48 2.22
N ASP A 220 13.09 -4.28 1.73
CA ASP A 220 12.75 -3.03 2.42
C ASP A 220 11.36 -2.53 1.97
N ALA A 221 10.32 -3.03 2.62
CA ALA A 221 8.94 -2.59 2.41
C ALA A 221 8.24 -2.25 3.75
N ALA A 222 7.08 -1.61 3.67
CA ALA A 222 6.28 -1.28 4.84
C ALA A 222 5.71 -2.53 5.53
N ALA A 223 5.39 -3.55 4.73
CA ALA A 223 5.01 -4.88 5.22
C ALA A 223 5.66 -5.97 4.36
N VAL A 224 6.26 -6.96 5.01
CA VAL A 224 6.91 -8.11 4.36
C VAL A 224 6.35 -9.38 4.94
N TYR A 225 5.91 -10.30 4.08
CA TYR A 225 5.15 -11.49 4.46
C TYR A 225 5.85 -12.78 4.07
N HIS A 226 5.76 -13.76 4.95
CA HIS A 226 6.06 -15.15 4.66
C HIS A 226 4.76 -15.96 4.67
N ASN A 227 4.45 -16.63 3.57
CA ASN A 227 3.26 -17.49 3.42
C ASN A 227 1.92 -16.83 3.75
N ALA A 228 1.80 -15.53 3.43
CA ALA A 228 0.56 -14.78 3.58
C ALA A 228 0.34 -13.83 2.40
N SER A 229 -0.91 -13.47 2.18
CA SER A 229 -1.31 -12.52 1.11
C SER A 229 -0.93 -11.10 1.48
N THR A 230 -0.50 -10.30 0.50
CA THR A 230 -0.27 -8.86 0.66
C THR A 230 -1.54 -8.11 1.09
N ARG A 231 -2.71 -8.70 0.92
CA ARG A 231 -4.01 -8.16 1.35
C ARG A 231 -4.14 -7.98 2.87
N PHE A 232 -3.28 -8.62 3.66
CA PHE A 232 -3.24 -8.41 5.11
C PHE A 232 -2.67 -7.05 5.53
N THR A 233 -2.09 -6.25 4.63
CA THR A 233 -1.64 -4.89 4.95
C THR A 233 -2.86 -3.98 5.09
N ASP A 234 -3.48 -4.01 6.25
CA ASP A 234 -4.75 -3.34 6.56
C ASP A 234 -4.78 -2.99 8.05
N GLY A 235 -5.30 -1.81 8.38
CA GLY A 235 -5.33 -1.33 9.75
C GLY A 235 -6.21 -2.16 10.69
N GLU A 236 -7.30 -2.74 10.20
CA GLU A 236 -8.17 -3.63 10.98
C GLU A 236 -7.48 -4.96 11.21
N GLU A 237 -6.90 -5.57 10.17
CA GLU A 237 -6.13 -6.82 10.26
C GLU A 237 -4.91 -6.70 11.19
N PHE A 238 -4.31 -5.51 11.27
CA PHE A 238 -3.19 -5.22 12.19
C PHE A 238 -3.65 -4.82 13.60
N GLY A 239 -4.94 -4.84 13.88
CA GLY A 239 -5.50 -4.53 15.20
C GLY A 239 -5.47 -3.04 15.59
N LEU A 240 -5.34 -2.14 14.60
CA LEU A 240 -5.31 -0.70 14.84
C LEU A 240 -6.71 -0.08 15.04
N GLY A 241 -7.78 -0.86 14.79
CA GLY A 241 -9.18 -0.43 14.91
C GLY A 241 -9.65 0.60 13.88
N ALA A 242 -8.75 1.13 13.07
CA ALA A 242 -9.01 2.06 11.98
C ALA A 242 -7.80 2.14 11.04
N GLU A 243 -7.97 2.76 9.87
CA GLU A 243 -6.88 3.09 8.97
C GLU A 243 -7.12 4.45 8.32
N ILE A 244 -6.16 5.35 8.44
CA ILE A 244 -6.14 6.61 7.68
C ILE A 244 -5.48 6.39 6.34
N GLY A 245 -4.48 5.54 6.30
CA GLY A 245 -3.78 5.13 5.10
C GLY A 245 -2.60 4.23 5.40
N ILE A 246 -1.88 3.86 4.33
CA ILE A 246 -0.67 3.04 4.40
C ILE A 246 0.48 3.88 3.84
N SER A 247 1.47 4.16 4.67
CA SER A 247 2.64 4.94 4.27
C SER A 247 3.83 4.04 3.96
N THR A 248 4.52 4.33 2.87
CA THR A 248 5.77 3.65 2.50
C THR A 248 7.02 4.43 2.93
N GLN A 249 6.84 5.62 3.52
CA GLN A 249 7.93 6.45 3.99
C GLN A 249 8.63 5.84 5.22
N LYS A 250 9.94 6.08 5.34
CA LYS A 250 10.73 5.71 6.53
C LYS A 250 10.64 6.78 7.62
N LEU A 251 9.39 7.12 7.98
CA LEU A 251 9.05 8.03 9.07
C LEU A 251 8.27 7.26 10.15
N HIS A 252 7.84 7.97 11.20
CA HIS A 252 7.10 7.39 12.31
C HIS A 252 5.80 6.68 11.91
N ALA A 253 5.18 7.06 10.78
CA ALA A 253 3.96 6.49 10.24
C ALA A 253 4.23 5.58 9.03
N ARG A 254 5.11 4.58 9.16
CA ARG A 254 5.35 3.58 8.11
C ARG A 254 4.39 2.40 8.26
N GLY A 255 3.86 1.91 7.13
CA GLY A 255 2.82 0.87 7.08
C GLY A 255 1.42 1.44 7.30
N PRO A 256 0.43 0.60 7.61
CA PRO A 256 -0.88 1.06 8.06
C PRO A 256 -0.77 1.96 9.27
N PHE A 257 -1.48 3.08 9.26
CA PHE A 257 -1.47 3.99 10.40
C PHE A 257 -2.88 4.50 10.74
N ALA A 258 -3.10 4.65 12.03
CA ALA A 258 -4.35 5.09 12.62
C ALA A 258 -4.08 6.15 13.71
N LEU A 259 -4.93 6.22 14.70
CA LEU A 259 -4.95 7.27 15.73
C LEU A 259 -3.59 7.50 16.41
N GLU A 260 -2.87 6.45 16.77
CA GLU A 260 -1.58 6.54 17.47
C GLU A 260 -0.51 7.32 16.69
N LYS A 261 -0.58 7.29 15.35
CA LYS A 261 0.39 8.00 14.48
C LYS A 261 -0.03 9.45 14.18
N LEU A 262 -1.20 9.87 14.65
CA LEU A 262 -1.68 11.27 14.53
C LEU A 262 -1.34 12.13 15.73
N VAL A 263 -0.69 11.54 16.73
CA VAL A 263 -0.32 12.24 17.97
C VAL A 263 1.18 12.12 18.20
N THR A 264 1.69 12.98 19.08
CA THR A 264 3.09 12.97 19.51
C THR A 264 3.18 13.01 21.03
N GLU A 265 4.35 12.72 21.56
CA GLU A 265 4.62 12.70 22.99
C GLU A 265 4.96 14.08 23.52
N LYS A 266 4.59 14.32 24.77
CA LYS A 266 4.95 15.50 25.54
C LYS A 266 5.49 15.07 26.90
N TRP A 267 6.71 15.44 27.18
CA TRP A 267 7.31 15.23 28.50
C TRP A 267 6.76 16.25 29.50
N VAL A 268 6.18 15.78 30.59
CA VAL A 268 5.70 16.63 31.69
C VAL A 268 6.50 16.31 32.95
N ILE A 269 7.36 17.24 33.33
CA ILE A 269 8.25 17.10 34.47
C ILE A 269 7.74 17.98 35.62
N ARG A 270 7.51 17.34 36.79
CA ARG A 270 7.15 18.05 38.00
C ARG A 270 8.28 17.91 39.01
N GLY A 271 8.97 19.01 39.26
CA GLY A 271 10.07 19.09 40.23
C GLY A 271 9.70 19.86 41.47
N ASN A 272 10.58 19.80 42.50
CA ASN A 272 10.49 20.54 43.72
C ASN A 272 11.82 21.27 44.05
N GLY A 273 12.55 21.69 43.03
CA GLY A 273 13.79 22.46 43.20
C GLY A 273 15.07 21.72 42.76
N GLN A 274 14.95 20.62 41.99
CA GLN A 274 16.14 19.94 41.44
C GLN A 274 16.88 20.87 40.49
N VAL A 275 18.20 20.84 40.59
CA VAL A 275 19.16 21.53 39.72
C VAL A 275 20.10 20.52 39.05
N ARG A 276 20.69 20.88 37.93
CA ARG A 276 21.68 20.08 37.22
C ARG A 276 23.05 20.79 37.25
#